data_142e616bf8b04114c048fc47cfcd0ed8
#
_entry.id   142e616bf8b04114c048fc47cfcd0ed8
#
_cell.length_a   1.000
_cell.length_b   1.000
_cell.length_c   1.000
_cell.angle_alpha   90.00
_cell.angle_beta   90.00
_cell.angle_gamma   90.00
#
_symmetry.space_group_name_H-M   'P 1'
#
loop_
_entity.id
_entity.type
_entity.pdbx_description
1 polymer ?
#
loop_
_entity_poly.entity_id
_entity_poly.type
_entity_poly.pdbx_seq_one_letter_code
_entity_poly.pdbx_strand_id
1 'polypeptide(L)'
;APASAQVLGPMVEAFWAAESGDEIDEAVETILALDPEIGPLYTHVRAGASYDSNALQGRQLLTRENTDGLEFRYEAYVPENYDPTRRYPVRVYLHGGVSRPRRDEPPFWRNAEPYLRDDTIVVLPESWGEAMWWQANQIENLRGMLNDLKGRYNIDENAVYLMGVSDGATGAFYHAFKAPTPWAAFLSFNGHPVVLANPSTGADGQMYVT
;
A
#
# COMPACT_ATOMS: atom_id res chain seq x y z
N ALA A 1 -30.85 14.84 20.60
CA ALA A 1 -29.42 14.98 20.30
C ALA A 1 -29.14 16.41 19.85
N PRO A 2 -28.06 17.07 20.25
CA PRO A 2 -27.75 18.40 19.74
C PRO A 2 -27.58 18.33 18.22
N ALA A 3 -27.99 19.39 17.51
CA ALA A 3 -27.96 19.48 16.05
C ALA A 3 -26.54 19.17 15.48
N SER A 4 -25.51 19.46 16.24
CA SER A 4 -24.10 19.13 15.93
C SER A 4 -23.83 17.63 15.77
N ALA A 5 -24.51 16.79 16.52
CA ALA A 5 -24.30 15.32 16.44
C ALA A 5 -24.90 14.71 15.16
N GLN A 6 -25.93 15.31 14.58
CA GLN A 6 -26.54 14.84 13.32
C GLN A 6 -25.73 15.22 12.08
N VAL A 7 -24.88 16.25 12.19
CA VAL A 7 -24.06 16.77 11.09
C VAL A 7 -22.64 16.18 11.11
N LEU A 8 -22.16 15.75 12.26
CA LEU A 8 -20.79 15.25 12.44
C LEU A 8 -20.51 13.98 11.63
N GLY A 9 -21.45 13.03 11.60
CA GLY A 9 -21.28 11.78 10.85
C GLY A 9 -20.95 12.01 9.37
N PRO A 10 -21.82 12.73 8.61
CA PRO A 10 -21.55 13.06 7.20
C PRO A 10 -20.22 13.80 6.96
N MET A 11 -19.77 14.65 7.89
CA MET A 11 -18.49 15.35 7.76
C MET A 11 -17.29 14.43 7.96
N VAL A 12 -17.38 13.48 8.90
CA VAL A 12 -16.34 12.43 9.06
C VAL A 12 -16.35 11.47 7.87
N GLU A 13 -17.51 11.18 7.29
CA GLU A 13 -17.58 10.41 6.04
C GLU A 13 -16.88 11.15 4.88
N ALA A 14 -17.09 12.48 4.75
CA ALA A 14 -16.38 13.29 3.76
C ALA A 14 -14.85 13.26 3.96
N PHE A 15 -14.38 13.32 5.21
CA PHE A 15 -12.96 13.17 5.54
C PHE A 15 -12.40 11.81 5.06
N TRP A 16 -13.13 10.72 5.26
CA TRP A 16 -12.72 9.40 4.81
C TRP A 16 -12.79 9.20 3.30
N ALA A 17 -13.65 9.96 2.61
CA ALA A 17 -13.85 9.92 1.17
C ALA A 17 -12.91 10.87 0.41
N ALA A 18 -12.14 11.72 1.09
CA ALA A 18 -11.24 12.69 0.48
C ALA A 18 -10.11 11.98 -0.31
N GLU A 19 -9.86 12.44 -1.53
CA GLU A 19 -8.90 11.87 -2.46
C GLU A 19 -7.60 12.70 -2.56
N SER A 20 -7.60 13.92 -2.01
CA SER A 20 -6.46 14.84 -2.03
C SER A 20 -6.16 15.43 -0.66
N GLY A 21 -4.93 15.92 -0.46
CA GLY A 21 -4.54 16.61 0.77
C GLY A 21 -5.40 17.85 1.05
N ASP A 22 -5.73 18.62 0.02
CA ASP A 22 -6.55 19.82 0.15
C ASP A 22 -7.98 19.48 0.61
N GLU A 23 -8.57 18.40 0.09
CA GLU A 23 -9.89 17.91 0.53
C GLU A 23 -9.86 17.38 1.98
N ILE A 24 -8.77 16.73 2.39
CA ILE A 24 -8.56 16.30 3.77
C ILE A 24 -8.53 17.50 4.70
N ASP A 25 -7.75 18.53 4.35
CA ASP A 25 -7.61 19.74 5.15
C ASP A 25 -8.94 20.48 5.27
N GLU A 26 -9.69 20.64 4.17
CA GLU A 26 -11.02 21.24 4.17
C GLU A 26 -12.01 20.46 5.05
N ALA A 27 -12.00 19.13 4.96
CA ALA A 27 -12.86 18.28 5.80
C ALA A 27 -12.50 18.41 7.29
N VAL A 28 -11.20 18.45 7.63
CA VAL A 28 -10.73 18.65 8.99
C VAL A 28 -11.15 20.02 9.52
N GLU A 29 -10.94 21.12 8.76
CA GLU A 29 -11.37 22.47 9.15
C GLU A 29 -12.90 22.52 9.39
N THR A 30 -13.67 21.88 8.52
CA THR A 30 -15.14 21.82 8.63
C THR A 30 -15.57 21.07 9.90
N ILE A 31 -14.94 19.96 10.23
CA ILE A 31 -15.20 19.20 11.47
C ILE A 31 -14.83 20.04 12.70
N LEU A 32 -13.66 20.68 12.69
CA LEU A 32 -13.21 21.51 13.82
C LEU A 32 -14.08 22.75 14.04
N ALA A 33 -14.63 23.33 12.97
CA ALA A 33 -15.55 24.48 13.07
C ALA A 33 -16.85 24.16 13.82
N LEU A 34 -17.23 22.89 13.91
CA LEU A 34 -18.38 22.45 14.72
C LEU A 34 -18.08 22.42 16.22
N ASP A 35 -16.83 22.57 16.63
CA ASP A 35 -16.38 22.38 18.03
C ASP A 35 -16.98 21.10 18.65
N PRO A 36 -16.76 19.93 18.04
CA PRO A 36 -17.42 18.70 18.45
C PRO A 36 -16.86 18.19 19.79
N GLU A 37 -17.73 17.61 20.61
CA GLU A 37 -17.27 16.86 21.77
C GLU A 37 -16.39 15.66 21.33
N ILE A 38 -15.31 15.40 22.07
CA ILE A 38 -14.32 14.37 21.74
C ILE A 38 -14.97 12.97 21.66
N GLY A 39 -15.91 12.64 22.52
CA GLY A 39 -16.56 11.31 22.55
C GLY A 39 -17.30 10.97 21.25
N PRO A 40 -18.25 11.80 20.80
CA PRO A 40 -18.91 11.64 19.50
C PRO A 40 -17.91 11.62 18.33
N LEU A 41 -16.98 12.56 18.26
CA LEU A 41 -15.96 12.62 17.21
C LEU A 41 -15.16 11.31 17.14
N TYR A 42 -14.65 10.87 18.26
CA TYR A 42 -13.90 9.61 18.36
C TYR A 42 -14.73 8.41 17.87
N THR A 43 -16.02 8.37 18.19
CA THR A 43 -16.91 7.30 17.75
C THR A 43 -17.05 7.25 16.24
N HIS A 44 -17.26 8.40 15.59
CA HIS A 44 -17.38 8.48 14.13
C HIS A 44 -16.04 8.17 13.43
N VAL A 45 -14.94 8.77 13.88
CA VAL A 45 -13.61 8.51 13.32
C VAL A 45 -13.22 7.04 13.45
N ARG A 46 -13.51 6.42 14.59
CA ARG A 46 -13.24 4.98 14.84
C ARG A 46 -14.10 4.05 13.98
N ALA A 47 -15.28 4.47 13.58
CA ALA A 47 -16.12 3.69 12.67
C ALA A 47 -15.42 3.46 11.32
N GLY A 48 -14.57 4.41 10.89
CA GLY A 48 -13.84 4.35 9.63
C GLY A 48 -14.69 4.73 8.43
N ALA A 49 -14.14 4.51 7.24
CA ALA A 49 -14.84 4.74 5.98
C ALA A 49 -15.96 3.71 5.75
N SER A 50 -16.94 4.11 4.96
CA SER A 50 -17.94 3.21 4.38
C SER A 50 -17.43 2.70 3.04
N TYR A 51 -17.51 1.39 2.81
CA TYR A 51 -17.03 0.76 1.58
C TYR A 51 -18.18 0.22 0.75
N ASP A 52 -18.00 0.23 -0.59
CA ASP A 52 -19.01 -0.25 -1.53
C ASP A 52 -19.15 -1.78 -1.45
N SER A 53 -20.39 -2.24 -1.26
CA SER A 53 -20.71 -3.68 -1.31
C SER A 53 -20.59 -4.29 -2.71
N ASN A 54 -20.54 -3.44 -3.75
CA ASN A 54 -20.34 -3.85 -5.15
C ASN A 54 -18.87 -3.67 -5.61
N ALA A 55 -17.95 -3.44 -4.68
CA ALA A 55 -16.53 -3.36 -5.01
C ALA A 55 -16.07 -4.60 -5.79
N LEU A 56 -15.21 -4.40 -6.79
CA LEU A 56 -14.76 -5.47 -7.67
C LEU A 56 -14.04 -6.56 -6.86
N GLN A 57 -14.39 -7.80 -7.13
CA GLN A 57 -13.83 -9.01 -6.51
C GLN A 57 -13.03 -9.82 -7.53
N GLY A 58 -12.33 -10.83 -7.06
CA GLY A 58 -11.49 -11.69 -7.90
C GLY A 58 -10.21 -11.00 -8.36
N ARG A 59 -9.70 -11.45 -9.51
CA ARG A 59 -8.46 -10.93 -10.10
C ARG A 59 -8.72 -9.64 -10.86
N GLN A 60 -7.94 -8.63 -10.57
CA GLN A 60 -7.96 -7.34 -11.23
C GLN A 60 -6.56 -6.97 -11.70
N LEU A 61 -6.43 -6.41 -12.90
CA LEU A 61 -5.22 -5.73 -13.35
C LEU A 61 -5.45 -4.23 -13.23
N LEU A 62 -4.66 -3.59 -12.40
CA LEU A 62 -4.78 -2.18 -12.05
C LEU A 62 -3.52 -1.43 -12.47
N THR A 63 -3.68 -0.14 -12.75
CA THR A 63 -2.59 0.77 -13.06
C THR A 63 -2.63 1.98 -12.14
N ARG A 64 -1.47 2.54 -11.88
CA ARG A 64 -1.34 3.86 -11.27
C ARG A 64 -0.17 4.60 -11.88
N GLU A 65 -0.25 5.91 -11.92
CA GLU A 65 0.82 6.80 -12.30
C GLU A 65 1.43 7.43 -11.04
N ASN A 66 2.75 7.50 -10.97
CA ASN A 66 3.43 8.20 -9.87
C ASN A 66 3.53 9.72 -10.17
N THR A 67 4.10 10.48 -9.23
CA THR A 67 4.25 11.94 -9.37
C THR A 67 5.14 12.36 -10.55
N ASP A 68 6.01 11.46 -11.03
CA ASP A 68 6.88 11.71 -12.19
C ASP A 68 6.24 11.31 -13.54
N GLY A 69 4.98 10.85 -13.53
CA GLY A 69 4.26 10.40 -14.73
C GLY A 69 4.65 8.99 -15.18
N LEU A 70 5.31 8.20 -14.33
CA LEU A 70 5.64 6.81 -14.63
C LEU A 70 4.48 5.91 -14.24
N GLU A 71 3.95 5.19 -15.23
CA GLU A 71 2.89 4.21 -15.02
C GLU A 71 3.44 2.91 -14.43
N PHE A 72 2.77 2.41 -13.39
CA PHE A 72 2.98 1.10 -12.78
C PHE A 72 1.72 0.25 -12.87
N ARG A 73 1.91 -1.06 -13.06
CA ARG A 73 0.83 -2.04 -13.10
C ARG A 73 0.96 -3.01 -11.94
N TYR A 74 -0.16 -3.47 -11.46
CA TYR A 74 -0.20 -4.50 -10.43
C TYR A 74 -1.44 -5.37 -10.55
N GLU A 75 -1.32 -6.62 -10.14
CA GLU A 75 -2.46 -7.51 -10.00
C GLU A 75 -2.95 -7.47 -8.56
N ALA A 76 -4.26 -7.31 -8.37
CA ALA A 76 -4.92 -7.46 -7.09
C ALA A 76 -5.88 -8.64 -7.14
N TYR A 77 -5.83 -9.49 -6.13
CA TYR A 77 -6.77 -10.59 -5.94
C TYR A 77 -7.58 -10.30 -4.69
N VAL A 78 -8.81 -9.91 -4.87
CA VAL A 78 -9.78 -9.64 -3.81
C VAL A 78 -10.64 -10.86 -3.61
N PRO A 79 -10.86 -11.32 -2.35
CA PRO A 79 -11.73 -12.47 -2.10
C PRO A 79 -13.08 -12.35 -2.80
N GLU A 80 -13.54 -13.42 -3.44
CA GLU A 80 -14.84 -13.43 -4.17
C GLU A 80 -16.04 -13.28 -3.22
N ASN A 81 -15.82 -13.50 -1.93
CA ASN A 81 -16.80 -13.31 -0.86
C ASN A 81 -16.48 -12.04 -0.04
N TYR A 82 -15.88 -11.03 -0.65
CA TYR A 82 -15.56 -9.77 0.03
C TYR A 82 -16.81 -9.15 0.68
N ASP A 83 -16.67 -8.82 1.95
CA ASP A 83 -17.68 -8.17 2.77
C ASP A 83 -17.11 -6.80 3.25
N PRO A 84 -17.68 -5.67 2.81
CA PRO A 84 -17.18 -4.34 3.15
C PRO A 84 -17.24 -4.02 4.66
N THR A 85 -18.00 -4.78 5.43
CA THR A 85 -18.08 -4.63 6.90
C THR A 85 -16.94 -5.31 7.64
N ARG A 86 -16.16 -6.16 6.95
CA ARG A 86 -15.02 -6.87 7.50
C ARG A 86 -13.73 -6.21 7.09
N ARG A 87 -12.72 -6.19 7.99
CA ARG A 87 -11.37 -5.76 7.67
C ARG A 87 -10.57 -6.93 7.12
N TYR A 88 -9.86 -6.67 5.99
CA TYR A 88 -9.07 -7.67 5.30
C TYR A 88 -7.58 -7.39 5.43
N PRO A 89 -6.77 -8.40 5.81
CA PRO A 89 -5.32 -8.32 5.68
C PRO A 89 -4.92 -8.09 4.22
N VAL A 90 -3.78 -7.44 4.00
CA VAL A 90 -3.17 -7.29 2.68
C VAL A 90 -1.81 -7.95 2.66
N ARG A 91 -1.54 -8.73 1.63
CA ARG A 91 -0.21 -9.30 1.35
C ARG A 91 0.29 -8.80 0.00
N VAL A 92 1.35 -8.01 0.04
CA VAL A 92 2.04 -7.54 -1.16
C VAL A 92 3.26 -8.41 -1.39
N TYR A 93 3.32 -9.08 -2.54
CA TYR A 93 4.41 -9.99 -2.89
C TYR A 93 5.32 -9.36 -3.94
N LEU A 94 6.57 -9.14 -3.58
CA LEU A 94 7.63 -8.61 -4.43
C LEU A 94 8.36 -9.77 -5.13
N HIS A 95 8.30 -9.81 -6.46
CA HIS A 95 8.96 -10.85 -7.25
C HIS A 95 10.49 -10.64 -7.36
N GLY A 96 11.21 -11.68 -7.72
CA GLY A 96 12.64 -11.62 -8.05
C GLY A 96 12.91 -11.26 -9.50
N GLY A 97 14.21 -11.06 -9.85
CA GLY A 97 14.65 -10.83 -11.22
C GLY A 97 14.30 -9.43 -11.75
N VAL A 98 14.41 -8.40 -10.92
CA VAL A 98 14.05 -7.00 -11.27
C VAL A 98 15.07 -6.28 -12.15
N SER A 99 16.28 -6.80 -12.35
CA SER A 99 17.27 -6.23 -13.27
C SER A 99 16.98 -6.50 -14.75
N ARG A 100 15.77 -7.00 -15.07
CA ARG A 100 15.32 -7.30 -16.43
C ARG A 100 14.50 -6.16 -17.00
N PRO A 101 14.33 -6.10 -18.33
CA PRO A 101 13.37 -5.18 -18.95
C PRO A 101 11.96 -5.39 -18.41
N ARG A 102 11.16 -4.31 -18.47
CA ARG A 102 9.74 -4.36 -18.15
C ARG A 102 9.04 -5.42 -18.98
N ARG A 103 8.11 -6.15 -18.39
CA ARG A 103 7.28 -7.12 -19.12
C ARG A 103 6.14 -6.38 -19.83
N ASP A 104 5.81 -6.86 -21.02
CA ASP A 104 4.69 -6.30 -21.78
C ASP A 104 3.35 -6.67 -21.14
N GLU A 105 3.25 -7.90 -20.59
CA GLU A 105 1.99 -8.47 -20.09
C GLU A 105 2.19 -9.24 -18.76
N PRO A 106 1.12 -9.31 -17.90
CA PRO A 106 1.10 -10.18 -16.73
C PRO A 106 1.17 -11.68 -17.14
N PRO A 107 1.42 -12.60 -16.20
CA PRO A 107 1.49 -12.37 -14.76
C PRO A 107 2.84 -11.80 -14.34
N PHE A 108 2.81 -10.85 -13.41
CA PHE A 108 4.05 -10.29 -12.83
C PHE A 108 4.67 -11.27 -11.84
N TRP A 109 3.85 -12.09 -11.21
CA TRP A 109 4.28 -13.20 -10.37
C TRP A 109 3.84 -14.54 -10.97
N ARG A 110 4.79 -15.45 -11.22
CA ARG A 110 4.47 -16.81 -11.70
C ARG A 110 3.96 -17.66 -10.56
N ASN A 111 2.89 -18.45 -10.82
CA ASN A 111 2.26 -19.35 -9.85
C ASN A 111 1.73 -18.59 -8.63
N ALA A 112 0.85 -17.62 -8.84
CA ALA A 112 0.23 -16.85 -7.78
C ALA A 112 -0.75 -17.67 -6.93
N GLU A 113 -1.38 -18.69 -7.49
CA GLU A 113 -2.43 -19.49 -6.86
C GLU A 113 -2.10 -20.00 -5.45
N PRO A 114 -0.87 -20.50 -5.16
CA PRO A 114 -0.54 -20.94 -3.79
C PRO A 114 -0.56 -19.84 -2.74
N TYR A 115 -0.53 -18.57 -3.16
CA TYR A 115 -0.52 -17.41 -2.27
C TYR A 115 -1.91 -16.81 -2.05
N LEU A 116 -2.89 -17.17 -2.89
CA LEU A 116 -4.25 -16.67 -2.77
C LEU A 116 -4.95 -17.26 -1.53
N ARG A 117 -5.81 -16.44 -0.92
CA ARG A 117 -6.58 -16.80 0.28
C ARG A 117 -7.95 -16.15 0.20
N ASP A 118 -8.95 -16.81 0.76
CA ASP A 118 -10.34 -16.35 0.77
C ASP A 118 -10.60 -15.23 1.81
N ASP A 119 -9.61 -14.93 2.64
CA ASP A 119 -9.69 -13.97 3.73
C ASP A 119 -8.66 -12.85 3.64
N THR A 120 -7.92 -12.74 2.53
CA THR A 120 -6.78 -11.84 2.39
C THR A 120 -6.76 -11.23 0.99
N ILE A 121 -6.57 -9.92 0.88
CA ILE A 121 -6.29 -9.27 -0.40
C ILE A 121 -4.81 -9.52 -0.74
N VAL A 122 -4.56 -10.08 -1.92
CA VAL A 122 -3.20 -10.37 -2.40
C VAL A 122 -2.86 -9.41 -3.53
N VAL A 123 -1.68 -8.81 -3.47
CA VAL A 123 -1.22 -7.81 -4.43
C VAL A 123 0.13 -8.21 -5.00
N LEU A 124 0.23 -8.19 -6.32
CA LEU A 124 1.41 -8.58 -7.08
C LEU A 124 1.83 -7.41 -7.99
N PRO A 125 2.64 -6.47 -7.51
CA PRO A 125 3.12 -5.36 -8.32
C PRO A 125 4.21 -5.81 -9.28
N GLU A 126 4.39 -5.03 -10.37
CA GLU A 126 5.52 -5.19 -11.28
C GLU A 126 6.75 -4.41 -10.79
N SER A 127 7.93 -4.90 -11.19
CA SER A 127 9.21 -4.21 -11.04
C SER A 127 10.16 -4.63 -12.17
N TRP A 128 11.05 -3.70 -12.58
CA TRP A 128 12.02 -3.89 -13.66
C TRP A 128 13.28 -3.05 -13.43
N GLY A 129 14.23 -3.07 -14.35
CA GLY A 129 15.55 -2.46 -14.16
C GLY A 129 15.55 -0.98 -13.81
N GLU A 130 14.61 -0.19 -14.37
CA GLU A 130 14.47 1.24 -14.11
C GLU A 130 13.56 1.56 -12.91
N ALA A 131 12.92 0.54 -12.33
CA ALA A 131 12.03 0.67 -11.18
C ALA A 131 12.19 -0.55 -10.24
N MET A 132 13.39 -0.73 -9.69
CA MET A 132 13.68 -1.80 -8.73
C MET A 132 13.05 -1.48 -7.37
N TRP A 133 12.77 -2.50 -6.57
CA TRP A 133 12.04 -2.41 -5.30
C TRP A 133 12.58 -1.39 -4.29
N TRP A 134 13.86 -1.01 -4.38
CA TRP A 134 14.54 -0.05 -3.49
C TRP A 134 14.75 1.34 -4.10
N GLN A 135 14.22 1.62 -5.29
CA GLN A 135 14.26 2.93 -5.91
C GLN A 135 13.11 3.82 -5.45
N ALA A 136 13.33 5.14 -5.44
CA ALA A 136 12.37 6.11 -4.92
C ALA A 136 11.00 6.04 -5.61
N ASN A 137 11.00 5.91 -6.94
CA ASN A 137 9.78 5.76 -7.75
C ASN A 137 8.96 4.52 -7.34
N GLN A 138 9.62 3.41 -6.99
CA GLN A 138 8.94 2.19 -6.58
C GLN A 138 8.45 2.25 -5.13
N ILE A 139 9.19 2.95 -4.25
CA ILE A 139 8.73 3.20 -2.87
C ILE A 139 7.45 4.03 -2.89
N GLU A 140 7.40 5.08 -3.70
CA GLU A 140 6.19 5.90 -3.90
C GLU A 140 5.06 5.06 -4.50
N ASN A 141 5.35 4.28 -5.55
CA ASN A 141 4.37 3.41 -6.18
C ASN A 141 3.72 2.44 -5.17
N LEU A 142 4.49 1.70 -4.39
CA LEU A 142 3.96 0.71 -3.45
C LEU A 142 3.07 1.37 -2.37
N ARG A 143 3.43 2.57 -1.91
CA ARG A 143 2.60 3.34 -0.97
C ARG A 143 1.31 3.83 -1.63
N GLY A 144 1.41 4.42 -2.81
CA GLY A 144 0.24 4.89 -3.56
C GLY A 144 -0.72 3.76 -3.91
N MET A 145 -0.20 2.64 -4.42
CA MET A 145 -0.98 1.42 -4.68
C MET A 145 -1.77 0.97 -3.43
N LEU A 146 -1.15 1.00 -2.26
CA LEU A 146 -1.84 0.64 -1.03
C LEU A 146 -2.91 1.67 -0.66
N ASN A 147 -2.66 2.96 -0.87
CA ASN A 147 -3.65 4.01 -0.63
C ASN A 147 -4.85 3.86 -1.57
N ASP A 148 -4.62 3.58 -2.86
CA ASP A 148 -5.68 3.32 -3.84
C ASP A 148 -6.56 2.14 -3.42
N LEU A 149 -5.93 1.08 -2.87
CA LEU A 149 -6.67 -0.09 -2.36
C LEU A 149 -7.46 0.24 -1.08
N LYS A 150 -6.89 1.05 -0.17
CA LYS A 150 -7.58 1.52 1.05
C LYS A 150 -8.81 2.38 0.74
N GLY A 151 -8.79 3.14 -0.35
CA GLY A 151 -9.96 3.89 -0.82
C GLY A 151 -11.09 3.01 -1.34
N ARG A 152 -10.80 1.76 -1.71
CA ARG A 152 -11.77 0.84 -2.33
C ARG A 152 -12.22 -0.30 -1.41
N TYR A 153 -11.36 -0.74 -0.51
CA TYR A 153 -11.54 -1.95 0.29
C TYR A 153 -11.26 -1.69 1.77
N ASN A 154 -12.06 -2.31 2.63
CA ASN A 154 -11.89 -2.25 4.07
C ASN A 154 -10.65 -3.07 4.49
N ILE A 155 -9.51 -2.40 4.57
CA ILE A 155 -8.22 -2.99 4.88
C ILE A 155 -7.95 -2.92 6.39
N ASP A 156 -7.43 -4.01 6.95
CA ASP A 156 -6.84 -4.00 8.29
C ASP A 156 -5.41 -3.44 8.21
N GLU A 157 -5.25 -2.17 8.56
CA GLU A 157 -3.95 -1.49 8.53
C GLU A 157 -2.91 -2.08 9.48
N ASN A 158 -3.34 -2.85 10.48
CA ASN A 158 -2.43 -3.60 11.36
C ASN A 158 -1.99 -4.94 10.76
N ALA A 159 -2.48 -5.29 9.58
CA ALA A 159 -2.22 -6.56 8.91
C ALA A 159 -1.85 -6.37 7.43
N VAL A 160 -1.02 -5.36 7.14
CA VAL A 160 -0.48 -5.09 5.80
C VAL A 160 0.96 -5.59 5.75
N TYR A 161 1.19 -6.66 4.98
CA TYR A 161 2.47 -7.36 4.92
C TYR A 161 3.18 -7.14 3.60
N LEU A 162 4.47 -6.78 3.66
CA LEU A 162 5.34 -6.72 2.50
C LEU A 162 6.24 -7.96 2.48
N MET A 163 6.08 -8.77 1.47
CA MET A 163 6.74 -10.07 1.35
C MET A 163 7.54 -10.14 0.04
N GLY A 164 8.66 -10.84 0.03
CA GLY A 164 9.41 -10.96 -1.21
C GLY A 164 10.35 -12.15 -1.26
N VAL A 165 10.72 -12.52 -2.49
CA VAL A 165 11.69 -13.59 -2.77
C VAL A 165 12.81 -13.05 -3.67
N SER A 166 14.05 -13.47 -3.44
CA SER A 166 15.23 -13.04 -4.22
C SER A 166 15.34 -11.49 -4.21
N ASP A 167 15.35 -10.81 -5.36
CA ASP A 167 15.36 -9.34 -5.42
C ASP A 167 14.15 -8.72 -4.69
N GLY A 168 12.99 -9.37 -4.70
CA GLY A 168 11.83 -8.94 -3.91
C GLY A 168 12.10 -9.01 -2.41
N ALA A 169 12.85 -10.02 -1.95
CA ALA A 169 13.28 -10.11 -0.56
C ALA A 169 14.31 -9.03 -0.20
N THR A 170 15.21 -8.69 -1.13
CA THR A 170 16.13 -7.55 -1.02
C THR A 170 15.33 -6.25 -0.89
N GLY A 171 14.26 -6.08 -1.68
CA GLY A 171 13.32 -4.97 -1.56
C GLY A 171 12.63 -4.93 -0.20
N ALA A 172 12.11 -6.07 0.29
CA ALA A 172 11.50 -6.16 1.60
C ALA A 172 12.46 -5.75 2.74
N PHE A 173 13.73 -6.14 2.66
CA PHE A 173 14.77 -5.65 3.58
C PHE A 173 14.93 -4.13 3.49
N TYR A 174 15.04 -3.59 2.26
CA TYR A 174 15.18 -2.15 2.08
C TYR A 174 14.02 -1.39 2.73
N HIS A 175 12.79 -1.80 2.45
CA HIS A 175 11.59 -1.18 3.02
C HIS A 175 11.57 -1.28 4.54
N ALA A 176 11.94 -2.42 5.13
CA ALA A 176 11.98 -2.59 6.57
C ALA A 176 12.87 -1.57 7.30
N PHE A 177 13.99 -1.17 6.68
CA PHE A 177 14.96 -0.27 7.30
C PHE A 177 14.89 1.18 6.83
N LYS A 178 14.44 1.42 5.59
CA LYS A 178 14.47 2.77 4.98
C LYS A 178 13.08 3.36 4.72
N ALA A 179 12.04 2.53 4.63
CA ALA A 179 10.68 2.95 4.31
C ALA A 179 9.62 2.09 5.03
N PRO A 180 9.68 1.97 6.39
CA PRO A 180 8.88 0.98 7.12
C PRO A 180 7.38 1.25 7.12
N THR A 181 6.97 2.48 6.88
CA THR A 181 5.55 2.84 6.82
C THR A 181 5.03 2.71 5.39
N PRO A 182 3.84 2.15 5.16
CA PRO A 182 2.77 1.79 6.12
C PRO A 182 2.66 0.27 6.43
N TRP A 183 3.75 -0.46 6.45
CA TRP A 183 3.76 -1.91 6.57
C TRP A 183 3.69 -2.37 8.04
N ALA A 184 2.85 -3.37 8.32
CA ALA A 184 2.76 -4.00 9.65
C ALA A 184 3.90 -5.00 9.91
N ALA A 185 4.34 -5.72 8.86
CA ALA A 185 5.48 -6.62 8.93
C ALA A 185 6.11 -6.90 7.56
N PHE A 186 7.33 -7.43 7.60
CA PHE A 186 8.14 -7.76 6.43
C PHE A 186 8.55 -9.22 6.47
N LEU A 187 8.42 -9.92 5.33
CA LEU A 187 8.88 -11.29 5.17
C LEU A 187 9.82 -11.37 3.96
N SER A 188 11.07 -11.69 4.24
CA SER A 188 12.14 -11.73 3.25
C SER A 188 12.65 -13.18 3.08
N PHE A 189 12.47 -13.73 1.87
CA PHE A 189 12.85 -15.10 1.54
C PHE A 189 14.00 -15.10 0.54
N ASN A 190 15.19 -15.51 1.00
CA ASN A 190 16.39 -15.61 0.16
C ASN A 190 16.80 -14.27 -0.49
N GLY A 191 16.71 -13.17 0.28
CA GLY A 191 17.15 -11.84 -0.13
C GLY A 191 18.56 -11.52 0.34
N HIS A 192 19.11 -10.41 -0.17
CA HIS A 192 20.42 -9.90 0.21
C HIS A 192 20.31 -8.44 0.68
N PRO A 193 20.78 -8.09 1.89
CA PRO A 193 20.66 -6.74 2.43
C PRO A 193 21.66 -5.72 1.85
N VAL A 194 22.42 -6.08 0.81
CA VAL A 194 23.48 -5.23 0.22
C VAL A 194 23.02 -3.83 -0.17
N VAL A 195 21.74 -3.67 -0.54
CA VAL A 195 21.15 -2.36 -0.89
C VAL A 195 21.02 -1.40 0.28
N LEU A 196 21.23 -1.88 1.51
CA LEU A 196 21.28 -1.05 2.72
C LEU A 196 22.67 -0.46 2.95
N ALA A 197 23.68 -1.01 2.30
CA ALA A 197 25.04 -0.60 2.42
C ALA A 197 25.34 0.63 1.55
N ASN A 198 26.18 1.54 2.05
CA ASN A 198 26.75 2.63 1.27
C ASN A 198 28.13 2.16 0.75
N PRO A 199 28.27 1.70 -0.48
CA PRO A 199 29.58 1.38 -1.01
C PRO A 199 30.37 2.67 -1.20
N SER A 200 31.53 2.76 -0.58
CA SER A 200 32.50 3.83 -0.82
C SER A 200 33.79 3.21 -1.36
N THR A 201 34.39 3.87 -2.34
CA THR A 201 35.72 3.47 -2.82
C THR A 201 36.76 4.24 -2.04
N GLY A 202 37.61 3.53 -1.29
CA GLY A 202 38.74 4.13 -0.59
C GLY A 202 39.81 4.66 -1.54
N ALA A 203 40.76 5.44 -1.01
CA ALA A 203 41.89 5.98 -1.77
C ALA A 203 42.82 4.86 -2.33
N ASP A 204 42.70 3.65 -1.82
CA ASP A 204 43.39 2.44 -2.27
C ASP A 204 42.68 1.71 -3.43
N GLY A 205 41.54 2.25 -3.90
CA GLY A 205 40.71 1.64 -4.95
C GLY A 205 39.88 0.46 -4.48
N GLN A 206 39.87 0.14 -3.17
CA GLN A 206 39.04 -0.92 -2.60
C GLN A 206 37.64 -0.42 -2.27
N MET A 207 36.65 -1.29 -2.45
CA MET A 207 35.26 -1.00 -2.10
C MET A 207 35.02 -1.33 -0.62
N TYR A 208 34.63 -0.33 0.14
CA TYR A 208 34.21 -0.47 1.53
C TYR A 208 32.69 -0.36 1.63
N VAL A 209 32.10 -1.18 2.49
CA VAL A 209 30.66 -1.20 2.78
C VAL A 209 30.48 -0.80 4.23
N THR A 210 29.81 0.34 4.47
CA THR A 210 29.52 0.87 5.81
C THR A 210 28.02 0.86 6.09
#